data_1e3d8e61d305f834fa3336e99443aa95
#
_entry.id   1e3d8e61d305f834fa3336e99443aa95
#
_cell.length_a   1.000
_cell.length_b   1.000
_cell.length_c   1.000
_cell.angle_alpha   90.00
_cell.angle_beta   90.00
_cell.angle_gamma   90.00
#
_symmetry.space_group_name_H-M   'P 1'
#
loop_
_entity.id
_entity.type
_entity.pdbx_description
1 polymer ?
#
loop_
_entity_poly.entity_id
_entity_poly.type
_entity_poly.pdbx_seq_one_letter_code
_entity_poly.pdbx_strand_id
1 'polypeptide(L)' 'MGKHYKPRKNQRIFYILDKDCETVLKTLTASQIAELLGIKREHLDIYLVTNPTFRDYPIAEE' A
#
# COMPACT_ATOMS: atom_id res chain seq x y z
N MET A 1 25.03 10.58 -7.16
CA MET A 1 24.75 10.36 -6.80
C MET A 1 24.26 9.83 -6.65
N GLY A 2 24.11 9.73 -6.84
CA GLY A 2 23.67 9.15 -6.82
C GLY A 2 23.20 8.69 -6.02
N LYS A 3 22.76 8.77 -5.87
CA LYS A 3 22.33 8.26 -5.06
C LYS A 3 21.62 7.30 -5.41
N HIS A 4 21.86 6.35 -5.27
CA HIS A 4 21.11 5.36 -5.36
C HIS A 4 20.32 5.21 -4.22
N TYR A 5 19.01 5.43 -4.28
CA TYR A 5 18.13 5.18 -3.19
C TYR A 5 17.63 3.78 -3.32
N LYS A 6 17.85 2.98 -2.29
CA LYS A 6 17.29 1.68 -2.25
C LYS A 6 16.34 1.59 -1.13
N PRO A 7 15.13 1.04 -1.31
CA PRO A 7 14.19 0.85 -0.21
C PRO A 7 14.77 -0.11 0.79
N ARG A 8 14.43 0.08 2.06
CA ARG A 8 14.88 -0.81 3.09
C ARG A 8 14.26 -2.15 2.89
N LYS A 9 14.95 -3.20 3.39
CA LYS A 9 14.46 -4.49 3.24
C LYS A 9 13.09 -4.70 3.72
N ASN A 10 12.73 -4.14 4.83
CA ASN A 10 11.40 -4.35 5.39
C ASN A 10 10.44 -3.22 5.05
N GLN A 11 10.80 -2.39 4.10
CA GLN A 11 9.89 -1.35 3.68
C GLN A 11 8.97 -1.91 2.60
N ARG A 12 7.70 -1.92 2.89
CA ARG A 12 6.70 -2.45 1.96
C ARG A 12 6.05 -1.29 1.25
N ILE A 13 5.79 -1.47 -0.03
CA ILE A 13 5.17 -0.46 -0.87
C ILE A 13 3.83 -0.98 -1.37
N PHE A 14 2.81 -0.14 -1.25
CA PHE A 14 1.47 -0.50 -1.67
C PHE A 14 0.97 0.50 -2.71
N TYR A 15 0.11 0.04 -3.57
CA TYR A 15 -0.49 0.89 -4.59
C TYR A 15 -2.00 0.85 -4.45
N ILE A 16 -2.63 2.02 -4.58
CA ILE A 16 -4.06 2.08 -4.74
C ILE A 16 -4.30 2.24 -6.23
N LEU A 17 -5.03 1.29 -6.80
CA LEU A 17 -5.23 1.22 -8.23
C LEU A 17 -6.61 1.72 -8.62
N ASP A 18 -6.72 2.19 -9.85
CA ASP A 18 -8.03 2.51 -10.39
C ASP A 18 -8.82 1.21 -10.58
N LYS A 19 -10.08 1.33 -10.87
CA LYS A 19 -10.96 0.17 -11.00
C LYS A 19 -10.58 -0.74 -12.16
N ASP A 20 -9.72 -0.27 -13.06
CA ASP A 20 -9.20 -1.11 -14.12
C ASP A 20 -8.12 -2.07 -13.61
N CYS A 21 -7.71 -1.90 -12.35
CA CYS A 21 -6.67 -2.72 -11.72
C CYS A 21 -5.30 -2.54 -12.34
N GLU A 22 -5.10 -1.47 -13.07
CA GLU A 22 -3.83 -1.21 -13.74
C GLU A 22 -3.27 0.16 -13.43
N THR A 23 -4.10 1.18 -13.42
CA THR A 23 -3.63 2.54 -13.23
C THR A 23 -3.33 2.79 -11.76
N VAL A 24 -2.11 3.20 -11.45
CA VAL A 24 -1.74 3.49 -10.08
C VAL A 24 -2.20 4.89 -9.73
N LEU A 25 -3.11 5.00 -8.78
CA LEU A 25 -3.60 6.29 -8.33
C LEU A 25 -2.75 6.85 -7.21
N LYS A 26 -2.18 5.98 -6.39
CA LYS A 26 -1.40 6.43 -5.25
C LYS A 26 -0.41 5.36 -4.85
N THR A 27 0.77 5.80 -4.42
CA THR A 27 1.79 4.89 -3.92
C THR A 27 2.05 5.22 -2.45
N LEU A 28 2.00 4.21 -1.61
CA LEU A 28 2.09 4.40 -0.17
C LEU A 28 2.99 3.36 0.47
N THR A 29 3.64 3.74 1.57
CA THR A 29 4.34 2.75 2.37
C THR A 29 3.33 2.03 3.26
N ALA A 30 3.78 0.96 3.92
CA ALA A 30 2.90 0.22 4.82
C ALA A 30 2.37 1.11 5.94
N SER A 31 3.21 1.98 6.48
CA SER A 31 2.78 2.90 7.52
C SER A 31 1.73 3.87 7.00
N GLN A 32 1.94 4.37 5.80
CA GLN A 32 1.00 5.33 5.22
C GLN A 32 -0.34 4.70 4.90
N ILE A 33 -0.33 3.47 4.36
CA ILE A 33 -1.60 2.82 4.04
C ILE A 33 -2.36 2.44 5.31
N ALA A 34 -1.65 2.01 6.35
CA ALA A 34 -2.31 1.69 7.61
C ALA A 34 -2.96 2.93 8.20
N GLU A 35 -2.29 4.07 8.12
CA GLU A 35 -2.83 5.31 8.61
C GLU A 35 -4.06 5.72 7.80
N LEU A 36 -3.99 5.57 6.50
CA LEU A 36 -5.11 5.89 5.63
C LEU A 36 -6.33 5.03 5.95
N LEU A 37 -6.11 3.77 6.27
CA LEU A 37 -7.19 2.85 6.59
C LEU A 37 -7.66 2.98 8.04
N GLY A 38 -6.93 3.73 8.86
CA GLY A 38 -7.30 3.93 10.24
C GLY A 38 -7.03 2.73 11.12
N ILE A 39 -6.03 1.93 10.79
CA ILE A 39 -5.68 0.74 11.54
C ILE A 39 -4.22 0.77 11.93
N LYS A 40 -3.83 -0.11 12.84
CA LYS A 40 -2.44 -0.23 13.22
C LYS A 40 -1.69 -0.99 12.15
N ARG A 41 -0.43 -0.61 11.96
CA ARG A 41 0.38 -1.27 10.96
C ARG A 41 0.46 -2.77 11.16
N GLU A 42 0.51 -3.21 12.40
CA GLU A 42 0.61 -4.63 12.69
C GLU A 42 -0.65 -5.40 12.29
N HIS A 43 -1.76 -4.70 12.08
CA HIS A 43 -2.99 -5.35 11.66
C HIS A 43 -3.20 -5.27 10.16
N LEU A 44 -2.26 -4.68 9.44
CA LEU A 44 -2.43 -4.40 8.02
C LEU A 44 -2.64 -5.66 7.19
N ASP A 45 -1.84 -6.69 7.44
CA ASP A 45 -1.95 -7.91 6.64
C ASP A 45 -3.31 -8.57 6.81
N ILE A 46 -3.77 -8.67 8.04
CA ILE A 46 -5.06 -9.28 8.31
C ILE A 46 -6.17 -8.44 7.71
N TYR A 47 -6.05 -7.14 7.84
CA TYR A 47 -7.06 -6.24 7.31
C TYR A 47 -7.18 -6.39 5.79
N LEU A 48 -6.06 -6.46 5.10
CA LEU A 48 -6.07 -6.52 3.63
C LEU A 48 -6.55 -7.86 3.10
N VAL A 49 -6.45 -8.92 3.90
CA VAL A 49 -6.99 -10.21 3.48
C VAL A 49 -8.51 -10.13 3.35
N THR A 50 -9.14 -9.44 4.29
CA THR A 50 -10.60 -9.31 4.25
C THR A 50 -11.06 -8.09 3.49
N ASN A 51 -10.23 -7.05 3.43
CA ASN A 51 -10.63 -5.78 2.82
C ASN A 51 -9.53 -5.30 1.88
N PRO A 52 -9.41 -5.90 0.70
CA PRO A 52 -8.32 -5.56 -0.22
C PRO A 52 -8.59 -4.31 -1.05
N THR A 53 -9.51 -3.47 -0.62
CA THR A 53 -9.84 -2.26 -1.34
C THR A 53 -9.92 -1.08 -0.39
N PHE A 54 -9.76 0.12 -0.95
CA PHE A 54 -10.00 1.35 -0.24
C PHE A 54 -10.99 2.15 -1.06
N ARG A 55 -12.20 2.33 -0.54
CA ARG A 55 -13.28 3.03 -1.24
C ARG A 55 -13.51 2.43 -2.62
N ASP A 56 -13.50 1.10 -2.67
CA ASP A 56 -13.72 0.33 -3.89
C ASP A 56 -12.57 0.36 -4.88
N TYR A 57 -11.45 0.99 -4.53
CA TYR A 57 -10.27 0.96 -5.37
C TYR A 57 -9.35 -0.15 -4.88
N PRO A 58 -8.88 -1.03 -5.76
CA PRO A 58 -8.05 -2.15 -5.33
C PRO A 58 -6.73 -1.69 -4.72
N ILE A 59 -6.26 -2.43 -3.73
CA ILE A 59 -4.96 -2.20 -3.12
C ILE A 59 -4.07 -3.36 -3.50
N ALA A 60 -2.90 -3.05 -4.03
CA ALA A 60 -1.92 -4.07 -4.39
C ALA A 60 -0.61 -3.79 -3.68
N GLU A 61 0.15 -4.83 -3.40
CA GLU A 61 1.47 -4.67 -2.82
C GLU A 61 2.50 -4.98 -3.88
N GLU A 62 3.55 -4.17 -3.88
CA GLU A 62 4.63 -4.37 -4.83
C GLU A 62 5.33 -5.71 -4.62
#